data_ac84dac4e1939867a8c9cf0e68e6bf6e
#
_entry.id   ac84dac4e1939867a8c9cf0e68e6bf6e
#
_cell.length_a   1.000
_cell.length_b   1.000
_cell.length_c   1.000
_cell.angle_alpha   90.00
_cell.angle_beta   90.00
_cell.angle_gamma   90.00
#
_symmetry.space_group_name_H-M   'P 1'
#
loop_
_entity.id
_entity.type
_entity.pdbx_description
1 polymer ?
#
loop_
_entity_poly.entity_id
_entity_poly.type
_entity_poly.pdbx_seq_one_letter_code
_entity_poly.pdbx_strand_id
1 'polypeptide(L)'
;PYPDLRLDDGELLRLGTLKLQALHTPGHTRDSMCILAGDRVFTGDTLLIGGTGRTDLPTGDPAALHHSLFEILLKLDPDLMVFPAHDYKGRQSSTLGEEIANNPRLQKRDLGEFVTMMNELNLQAPTHLTEALRTNMSGGKTVDQLLAEATAATPFVSMEEVARRVAEGELGMILLDVREKDAFAAGHIPGARHLPRGQLELRVNQALPDPTARILTACEFGHISTLAAATLRMMGFRGAAALDGGMKAWRDAGLPLDLGAD
;
A
#
# COMPACT_ATOMS: atom_id res chain seq x y z
N PRO A 1 2.72 5.78 9.54
CA PRO A 1 2.26 6.16 10.88
C PRO A 1 2.84 5.19 11.90
N TYR A 2 3.30 5.72 13.03
CA TYR A 2 3.68 4.88 14.15
C TYR A 2 2.38 4.39 14.84
N PRO A 3 2.34 3.17 15.36
CA PRO A 3 1.18 2.70 16.11
C PRO A 3 0.97 3.58 17.34
N ASP A 4 -0.28 3.94 17.61
CA ASP A 4 -0.64 4.75 18.78
C ASP A 4 -0.53 3.96 20.09
N LEU A 5 -0.57 2.64 20.00
CA LEU A 5 -0.48 1.72 21.11
C LEU A 5 0.43 0.54 20.75
N ARG A 6 1.31 0.15 21.68
CA ARG A 6 2.05 -1.11 21.63
C ARG A 6 1.47 -2.04 22.68
N LEU A 7 1.32 -3.31 22.33
CA LEU A 7 0.86 -4.34 23.23
C LEU A 7 2.00 -5.33 23.48
N ASP A 8 2.25 -5.62 24.75
CA ASP A 8 3.16 -6.68 25.18
C ASP A 8 2.39 -8.00 25.36
N ASP A 9 3.14 -9.10 25.49
CA ASP A 9 2.56 -10.42 25.69
C ASP A 9 1.73 -10.47 26.97
N GLY A 10 0.53 -11.05 26.89
CA GLY A 10 -0.41 -11.16 28.00
C GLY A 10 -1.16 -9.86 28.32
N GLU A 11 -0.85 -8.75 27.68
CA GLU A 11 -1.47 -7.46 27.96
C GLU A 11 -2.95 -7.45 27.61
N LEU A 12 -3.73 -6.73 28.45
CA LEU A 12 -5.19 -6.62 28.32
C LEU A 12 -5.59 -5.24 27.80
N LEU A 13 -6.18 -5.21 26.62
CA LEU A 13 -6.84 -4.02 26.07
C LEU A 13 -8.34 -4.10 26.33
N ARG A 14 -8.94 -2.98 26.77
CA ARG A 14 -10.40 -2.86 26.95
C ARG A 14 -11.00 -2.03 25.83
N LEU A 15 -12.01 -2.59 25.18
CA LEU A 15 -12.82 -1.91 24.18
C LEU A 15 -14.28 -1.93 24.61
N GLY A 16 -14.72 -0.92 25.36
CA GLY A 16 -16.01 -0.92 26.05
C GLY A 16 -16.06 -2.05 27.09
N THR A 17 -17.00 -2.97 26.94
CA THR A 17 -17.14 -4.16 27.80
C THR A 17 -16.26 -5.33 27.38
N LEU A 18 -15.70 -5.30 26.18
CA LEU A 18 -14.84 -6.36 25.67
C LEU A 18 -13.44 -6.29 26.33
N LYS A 19 -12.91 -7.45 26.64
CA LYS A 19 -11.52 -7.63 27.06
C LYS A 19 -10.80 -8.38 25.95
N LEU A 20 -9.75 -7.78 25.43
CA LEU A 20 -8.88 -8.34 24.41
C LEU A 20 -7.53 -8.65 25.08
N GLN A 21 -7.08 -9.90 25.02
CA GLN A 21 -5.77 -10.29 25.51
C GLN A 21 -4.83 -10.52 24.35
N ALA A 22 -3.70 -9.82 24.35
CA ALA A 22 -2.64 -10.02 23.39
C ALA A 22 -1.82 -11.28 23.77
N LEU A 23 -1.55 -12.13 22.81
CA LEU A 23 -0.70 -13.30 22.94
C LEU A 23 0.40 -13.20 21.90
N HIS A 24 1.66 -13.04 22.32
CA HIS A 24 2.79 -13.02 21.42
C HIS A 24 3.01 -14.41 20.83
N THR A 25 2.83 -14.54 19.53
CA THR A 25 2.87 -15.84 18.83
C THR A 25 3.79 -15.74 17.59
N PRO A 26 5.11 -15.52 17.80
CA PRO A 26 6.08 -15.38 16.72
C PRO A 26 6.19 -16.66 15.89
N GLY A 27 6.67 -16.48 14.64
CA GLY A 27 6.97 -17.60 13.75
C GLY A 27 6.61 -17.34 12.30
N HIS A 28 5.41 -16.85 11.98
CA HIS A 28 5.13 -16.29 10.66
C HIS A 28 5.95 -15.00 10.45
N THR A 29 5.89 -14.11 11.42
CA THR A 29 6.82 -12.99 11.61
C THR A 29 7.23 -12.94 13.09
N ARG A 30 8.29 -12.18 13.38
CA ARG A 30 8.80 -12.06 14.78
C ARG A 30 7.82 -11.32 15.69
N ASP A 31 7.01 -10.42 15.14
CA ASP A 31 6.03 -9.58 15.83
C ASP A 31 4.60 -10.11 15.74
N SER A 32 4.40 -11.34 15.25
CA SER A 32 3.09 -11.96 15.17
C SER A 32 2.42 -12.06 16.52
N MET A 33 1.15 -11.69 16.58
CA MET A 33 0.31 -11.75 17.78
C MET A 33 -1.05 -12.36 17.46
N CYS A 34 -1.57 -13.12 18.42
CA CYS A 34 -2.97 -13.51 18.45
C CYS A 34 -3.73 -12.68 19.48
N ILE A 35 -5.04 -12.48 19.27
CA ILE A 35 -5.88 -11.72 20.18
C ILE A 35 -7.01 -12.64 20.69
N LEU A 36 -7.03 -12.91 21.97
CA LEU A 36 -8.10 -13.65 22.64
C LEU A 36 -9.20 -12.68 23.06
N ALA A 37 -10.45 -12.97 22.68
CA ALA A 37 -11.61 -12.12 22.94
C ALA A 37 -12.84 -12.95 23.30
N GLY A 38 -13.04 -13.21 24.60
CA GLY A 38 -14.16 -14.00 25.08
C GLY A 38 -14.14 -15.45 24.56
N ASP A 39 -15.09 -15.79 23.69
CA ASP A 39 -15.27 -17.12 23.10
C ASP A 39 -14.48 -17.36 21.80
N ARG A 40 -13.57 -16.46 21.43
CA ARG A 40 -12.87 -16.50 20.13
C ARG A 40 -11.43 -16.04 20.21
N VAL A 41 -10.65 -16.50 19.26
CA VAL A 41 -9.26 -16.07 19.06
C VAL A 41 -9.03 -15.63 17.61
N PHE A 42 -8.49 -14.44 17.45
CA PHE A 42 -8.01 -13.92 16.17
C PHE A 42 -6.56 -14.30 16.02
N THR A 43 -6.27 -15.21 15.10
CA THR A 43 -4.96 -15.88 15.02
C THR A 43 -4.01 -15.26 13.99
N GLY A 44 -4.45 -14.21 13.27
CA GLY A 44 -3.63 -13.65 12.21
C GLY A 44 -3.19 -14.73 11.22
N ASP A 45 -1.90 -14.74 10.91
CA ASP A 45 -1.27 -15.79 10.10
C ASP A 45 -0.50 -16.82 10.95
N THR A 46 -0.67 -16.85 12.27
CA THR A 46 -0.09 -17.90 13.12
C THR A 46 -0.79 -19.22 12.88
N LEU A 47 -2.12 -19.26 12.98
CA LEU A 47 -2.95 -20.43 12.71
C LEU A 47 -4.01 -20.08 11.66
N LEU A 48 -4.03 -20.82 10.55
CA LEU A 48 -5.03 -20.74 9.50
C LEU A 48 -5.97 -21.95 9.57
N ILE A 49 -7.14 -21.84 8.96
CA ILE A 49 -8.08 -22.96 8.89
C ILE A 49 -7.51 -24.06 7.98
N GLY A 50 -7.14 -25.19 8.59
CA GLY A 50 -6.51 -26.31 7.90
C GLY A 50 -5.08 -26.00 7.42
N GLY A 51 -4.38 -25.09 8.10
CA GLY A 51 -2.99 -24.73 7.80
C GLY A 51 -2.39 -23.83 8.85
N THR A 52 -1.21 -23.29 8.58
CA THR A 52 -0.52 -22.28 9.37
C THR A 52 0.10 -21.25 8.45
N GLY A 53 0.51 -20.11 8.96
CA GLY A 53 1.33 -19.15 8.21
C GLY A 53 2.63 -19.79 7.72
N ARG A 54 3.18 -19.22 6.67
CA ARG A 54 4.51 -19.56 6.15
C ARG A 54 5.60 -18.99 7.08
N THR A 55 6.77 -19.60 7.06
CA THR A 55 7.92 -19.18 7.90
C THR A 55 9.16 -18.84 7.09
N ASP A 56 9.05 -18.79 5.78
CA ASP A 56 10.12 -18.45 4.83
C ASP A 56 10.21 -16.95 4.51
N LEU A 57 9.55 -16.10 5.32
CA LEU A 57 9.67 -14.65 5.27
C LEU A 57 10.93 -14.20 6.04
N PRO A 58 11.45 -12.96 5.81
CA PRO A 58 12.71 -12.50 6.41
C PRO A 58 12.79 -12.57 7.94
N THR A 59 11.66 -12.51 8.64
CA THR A 59 11.59 -12.64 10.12
C THR A 59 10.84 -13.90 10.55
N GLY A 60 10.57 -14.81 9.60
CA GLY A 60 9.91 -16.09 9.85
C GLY A 60 10.85 -17.08 10.55
N ASP A 61 10.29 -17.92 11.43
CA ASP A 61 11.00 -18.94 12.17
C ASP A 61 10.08 -20.12 12.46
N PRO A 62 10.33 -21.29 11.84
CA PRO A 62 9.47 -22.46 12.02
C PRO A 62 9.54 -23.04 13.46
N ALA A 63 10.65 -22.86 14.19
CA ALA A 63 10.74 -23.34 15.56
C ALA A 63 9.93 -22.42 16.50
N ALA A 64 9.99 -21.11 16.30
CA ALA A 64 9.15 -20.15 17.02
C ALA A 64 7.67 -20.40 16.71
N LEU A 65 7.30 -20.68 15.45
CA LEU A 65 5.92 -21.01 15.09
C LEU A 65 5.44 -22.29 15.78
N HIS A 66 6.28 -23.31 15.85
CA HIS A 66 5.98 -24.53 16.60
C HIS A 66 5.66 -24.20 18.07
N HIS A 67 6.51 -23.43 18.76
CA HIS A 67 6.28 -23.01 20.12
C HIS A 67 4.95 -22.25 20.26
N SER A 68 4.71 -21.27 19.40
CA SER A 68 3.47 -20.47 19.40
C SER A 68 2.20 -21.31 19.22
N LEU A 69 2.26 -22.32 18.36
CA LEU A 69 1.15 -23.24 18.17
C LEU A 69 0.99 -24.18 19.35
N PHE A 70 2.02 -24.99 19.68
CA PHE A 70 1.87 -26.12 20.57
C PHE A 70 1.96 -25.75 22.07
N GLU A 71 2.65 -24.67 22.42
CA GLU A 71 2.81 -24.27 23.82
C GLU A 71 1.94 -23.07 24.22
N ILE A 72 1.38 -22.32 23.24
CA ILE A 72 0.50 -21.17 23.51
C ILE A 72 -0.92 -21.48 23.03
N LEU A 73 -1.15 -21.53 21.70
CA LEU A 73 -2.51 -21.59 21.16
C LEU A 73 -3.24 -22.88 21.49
N LEU A 74 -2.61 -24.05 21.30
CA LEU A 74 -3.24 -25.34 21.53
C LEU A 74 -3.40 -25.70 23.01
N LYS A 75 -2.98 -24.82 23.93
CA LYS A 75 -3.28 -24.91 25.39
C LYS A 75 -4.55 -24.15 25.78
N LEU A 76 -5.08 -23.35 24.87
CA LEU A 76 -6.34 -22.63 25.08
C LEU A 76 -7.54 -23.58 25.01
N ASP A 77 -8.71 -23.07 25.35
CA ASP A 77 -9.96 -23.82 25.29
C ASP A 77 -10.24 -24.30 23.85
N PRO A 78 -10.43 -25.61 23.63
CA PRO A 78 -10.75 -26.16 22.30
C PRO A 78 -12.04 -25.64 21.69
N ASP A 79 -12.99 -25.15 22.47
CA ASP A 79 -14.25 -24.60 22.00
C ASP A 79 -14.12 -23.16 21.44
N LEU A 80 -12.95 -22.52 21.59
CA LEU A 80 -12.72 -21.20 21.05
C LEU A 80 -12.85 -21.18 19.52
N MET A 81 -13.63 -20.23 19.04
CA MET A 81 -13.73 -19.95 17.61
C MET A 81 -12.43 -19.33 17.07
N VAL A 82 -11.89 -19.88 16.01
CA VAL A 82 -10.66 -19.42 15.34
C VAL A 82 -11.02 -18.53 14.16
N PHE A 83 -10.48 -17.31 14.16
CA PHE A 83 -10.60 -16.33 13.08
C PHE A 83 -9.22 -15.94 12.54
N PRO A 84 -8.77 -16.53 11.43
CA PRO A 84 -7.50 -16.17 10.81
C PRO A 84 -7.58 -14.87 10.00
N ALA A 85 -6.40 -14.31 9.64
CA ALA A 85 -6.34 -13.17 8.74
C ALA A 85 -6.63 -13.54 7.27
N HIS A 86 -6.32 -14.78 6.89
CA HIS A 86 -6.53 -15.29 5.54
C HIS A 86 -7.24 -16.64 5.55
N ASP A 87 -8.14 -16.85 4.60
CA ASP A 87 -8.62 -18.17 4.23
C ASP A 87 -8.59 -18.36 2.72
N TYR A 88 -7.97 -19.45 2.28
CA TYR A 88 -7.81 -19.79 0.86
C TYR A 88 -8.82 -20.83 0.38
N LYS A 89 -9.76 -21.24 1.25
CA LYS A 89 -10.72 -22.33 0.97
C LYS A 89 -12.19 -21.93 1.15
N GLY A 90 -12.47 -20.64 1.39
CA GLY A 90 -13.82 -20.10 1.53
C GLY A 90 -14.48 -20.37 2.89
N ARG A 91 -13.69 -20.68 3.94
CA ARG A 91 -14.19 -20.87 5.31
C ARG A 91 -13.94 -19.63 6.16
N GLN A 92 -14.94 -19.16 6.88
CA GLN A 92 -14.83 -17.92 7.67
C GLN A 92 -14.30 -18.15 9.09
N SER A 93 -14.55 -19.32 9.66
CA SER A 93 -14.12 -19.70 11.02
C SER A 93 -14.05 -21.22 11.16
N SER A 94 -13.37 -21.66 12.23
CA SER A 94 -13.26 -23.02 12.71
C SER A 94 -13.28 -23.00 14.23
N THR A 95 -13.24 -24.12 14.91
CA THR A 95 -12.93 -24.17 16.34
C THR A 95 -11.46 -24.63 16.53
N LEU A 96 -10.87 -24.24 17.65
CA LEU A 96 -9.52 -24.69 17.98
C LEU A 96 -9.44 -26.22 18.06
N GLY A 97 -10.49 -26.88 18.58
CA GLY A 97 -10.63 -28.32 18.62
C GLY A 97 -10.69 -28.97 17.23
N GLU A 98 -11.42 -28.35 16.28
CA GLU A 98 -11.43 -28.82 14.89
C GLU A 98 -10.04 -28.72 14.24
N GLU A 99 -9.32 -27.64 14.49
CA GLU A 99 -7.95 -27.48 13.99
C GLU A 99 -7.00 -28.49 14.62
N ILE A 100 -7.09 -28.72 15.93
CA ILE A 100 -6.30 -29.75 16.62
C ILE A 100 -6.52 -31.13 15.98
N ALA A 101 -7.77 -31.46 15.66
CA ALA A 101 -8.12 -32.76 15.11
C ALA A 101 -7.77 -32.93 13.63
N ASN A 102 -7.96 -31.89 12.82
CA ASN A 102 -8.02 -32.02 11.37
C ASN A 102 -6.95 -31.22 10.59
N ASN A 103 -6.27 -30.27 11.23
CA ASN A 103 -5.27 -29.46 10.55
C ASN A 103 -4.01 -30.31 10.29
N PRO A 104 -3.63 -30.57 9.05
CA PRO A 104 -2.53 -31.46 8.72
C PRO A 104 -1.17 -30.97 9.24
N ARG A 105 -0.99 -29.66 9.42
CA ARG A 105 0.26 -29.10 9.96
C ARG A 105 0.36 -29.26 11.48
N LEU A 106 -0.75 -29.42 12.19
CA LEU A 106 -0.77 -29.68 13.62
C LEU A 106 -0.60 -31.17 13.99
N GLN A 107 -0.57 -32.06 12.99
CA GLN A 107 -0.33 -33.49 13.23
C GLN A 107 1.16 -33.79 13.45
N LYS A 108 2.06 -32.91 13.02
CA LYS A 108 3.51 -33.00 13.25
C LYS A 108 3.89 -32.26 14.52
N ARG A 109 3.82 -32.95 15.66
CA ARG A 109 4.04 -32.36 16.99
C ARG A 109 5.50 -32.33 17.43
N ASP A 110 6.33 -33.22 16.87
CA ASP A 110 7.78 -33.16 17.08
C ASP A 110 8.37 -31.93 16.41
N LEU A 111 9.21 -31.21 17.13
CA LEU A 111 9.82 -29.97 16.63
C LEU A 111 10.62 -30.19 15.34
N GLY A 112 11.43 -31.26 15.29
CA GLY A 112 12.27 -31.54 14.12
C GLY A 112 11.43 -31.90 12.89
N GLU A 113 10.38 -32.71 13.05
CA GLU A 113 9.45 -33.04 11.97
C GLU A 113 8.67 -31.82 11.49
N PHE A 114 8.23 -30.96 12.42
CA PHE A 114 7.52 -29.75 12.09
C PHE A 114 8.41 -28.76 11.31
N VAL A 115 9.63 -28.51 11.79
CA VAL A 115 10.60 -27.63 11.12
C VAL A 115 10.92 -28.14 9.72
N THR A 116 11.15 -29.46 9.56
CA THR A 116 11.40 -30.08 8.25
C THR A 116 10.20 -29.86 7.31
N MET A 117 9.00 -30.17 7.76
CA MET A 117 7.77 -29.97 7.01
C MET A 117 7.61 -28.50 6.56
N MET A 118 7.87 -27.54 7.45
CA MET A 118 7.72 -26.12 7.13
C MET A 118 8.77 -25.64 6.12
N ASN A 119 10.00 -26.13 6.17
CA ASN A 119 11.07 -25.81 5.23
C ASN A 119 10.86 -26.42 3.84
N GLU A 120 10.14 -27.54 3.77
CA GLU A 120 9.80 -28.21 2.50
C GLU A 120 8.57 -27.61 1.81
N LEU A 121 7.89 -26.65 2.42
CA LEU A 121 6.77 -25.95 1.82
C LEU A 121 7.26 -25.08 0.66
N ASN A 122 7.05 -25.57 -0.55
CA ASN A 122 7.42 -24.85 -1.78
C ASN A 122 6.32 -23.85 -2.16
N LEU A 123 6.22 -22.74 -1.42
CA LEU A 123 5.19 -21.73 -1.60
C LEU A 123 5.67 -20.65 -2.57
N GLN A 124 4.81 -20.27 -3.51
CA GLN A 124 5.10 -19.10 -4.36
C GLN A 124 5.26 -17.83 -3.50
N ALA A 125 6.22 -16.98 -3.88
CA ALA A 125 6.38 -15.70 -3.21
C ALA A 125 5.11 -14.84 -3.38
N PRO A 126 4.65 -14.15 -2.33
CA PRO A 126 3.52 -13.23 -2.45
C PRO A 126 3.80 -12.12 -3.46
N THR A 127 2.77 -11.75 -4.23
CA THR A 127 2.83 -10.58 -5.10
C THR A 127 3.13 -9.34 -4.24
N HIS A 128 4.02 -8.46 -4.70
CA HIS A 128 4.42 -7.23 -3.96
C HIS A 128 5.12 -7.45 -2.61
N LEU A 129 5.68 -8.63 -2.35
CA LEU A 129 6.38 -8.94 -1.10
C LEU A 129 7.45 -7.88 -0.74
N THR A 130 8.28 -7.48 -1.70
CA THR A 130 9.35 -6.48 -1.48
C THR A 130 8.80 -5.13 -1.03
N GLU A 131 7.70 -4.68 -1.62
CA GLU A 131 7.04 -3.42 -1.24
C GLU A 131 6.41 -3.52 0.15
N ALA A 132 5.69 -4.61 0.43
CA ALA A 132 5.09 -4.87 1.73
C ALA A 132 6.14 -4.92 2.85
N LEU A 133 7.25 -5.65 2.64
CA LEU A 133 8.35 -5.72 3.59
C LEU A 133 8.98 -4.35 3.85
N ARG A 134 9.28 -3.59 2.80
CA ARG A 134 9.82 -2.25 2.93
C ARG A 134 8.87 -1.35 3.74
N THR A 135 7.59 -1.35 3.42
CA THR A 135 6.57 -0.54 4.09
C THR A 135 6.41 -0.93 5.56
N ASN A 136 6.30 -2.22 5.85
CA ASN A 136 6.08 -2.72 7.20
C ASN A 136 7.32 -2.56 8.10
N MET A 137 8.53 -2.75 7.54
CA MET A 137 9.78 -2.67 8.33
C MET A 137 10.30 -1.24 8.51
N SER A 138 10.06 -0.34 7.55
CA SER A 138 10.59 1.03 7.57
C SER A 138 9.54 2.10 7.84
N GLY A 139 8.26 1.75 7.89
CA GLY A 139 7.16 2.71 8.00
C GLY A 139 7.00 3.58 6.75
N GLY A 140 7.57 3.18 5.61
CA GLY A 140 7.45 3.89 4.33
C GLY A 140 6.04 3.81 3.75
N LYS A 141 5.69 4.77 2.90
CA LYS A 141 4.41 4.76 2.19
C LYS A 141 4.49 3.92 0.92
N THR A 142 3.39 3.25 0.59
CA THR A 142 3.21 2.64 -0.73
C THR A 142 2.95 3.71 -1.80
N VAL A 143 3.08 3.34 -3.08
CA VAL A 143 2.74 4.23 -4.19
C VAL A 143 1.27 4.65 -4.12
N ASP A 144 0.37 3.72 -3.79
CA ASP A 144 -1.07 4.02 -3.67
C ASP A 144 -1.36 5.01 -2.55
N GLN A 145 -0.69 4.89 -1.40
CA GLN A 145 -0.80 5.85 -0.30
C GLN A 145 -0.27 7.24 -0.69
N LEU A 146 0.87 7.30 -1.40
CA LEU A 146 1.41 8.57 -1.90
C LEU A 146 0.47 9.24 -2.91
N LEU A 147 -0.11 8.45 -3.83
CA LEU A 147 -1.08 8.93 -4.80
C LEU A 147 -2.38 9.38 -4.13
N ALA A 148 -2.91 8.62 -3.17
CA ALA A 148 -4.11 9.01 -2.44
C ALA A 148 -3.94 10.33 -1.68
N GLU A 149 -2.82 10.52 -0.99
CA GLU A 149 -2.51 11.77 -0.30
C GLU A 149 -2.33 12.94 -1.27
N ALA A 150 -1.60 12.72 -2.37
CA ALA A 150 -1.40 13.74 -3.40
C ALA A 150 -2.73 14.13 -4.05
N THR A 151 -3.62 13.16 -4.33
CA THR A 151 -4.97 13.39 -4.87
C THR A 151 -5.81 14.22 -3.91
N ALA A 152 -5.80 13.89 -2.62
CA ALA A 152 -6.54 14.64 -1.60
C ALA A 152 -6.04 16.08 -1.44
N ALA A 153 -4.75 16.34 -1.69
CA ALA A 153 -4.11 17.66 -1.52
C ALA A 153 -4.10 18.51 -2.80
N THR A 154 -4.50 17.96 -3.96
CA THR A 154 -4.31 18.57 -5.26
C THR A 154 -5.66 18.90 -5.92
N PRO A 155 -5.92 20.14 -6.31
CA PRO A 155 -7.05 20.45 -7.19
C PRO A 155 -6.84 19.88 -8.59
N PHE A 156 -7.94 19.51 -9.24
CA PHE A 156 -7.95 19.06 -10.62
C PHE A 156 -8.65 20.06 -11.53
N VAL A 157 -8.18 20.15 -12.76
CA VAL A 157 -8.83 20.90 -13.84
C VAL A 157 -9.27 19.90 -14.89
N SER A 158 -10.52 19.98 -15.31
CA SER A 158 -11.05 19.04 -16.29
C SER A 158 -10.45 19.29 -17.69
N MET A 159 -10.38 18.21 -18.47
CA MET A 159 -9.86 18.25 -19.82
C MET A 159 -10.68 19.23 -20.70
N GLU A 160 -12.00 19.26 -20.54
CA GLU A 160 -12.90 20.14 -21.31
C GLU A 160 -12.61 21.61 -21.03
N GLU A 161 -12.34 21.97 -19.78
CA GLU A 161 -12.00 23.35 -19.42
C GLU A 161 -10.66 23.76 -20.04
N VAL A 162 -9.66 22.88 -20.03
CA VAL A 162 -8.36 23.14 -20.65
C VAL A 162 -8.50 23.25 -22.17
N ALA A 163 -9.25 22.33 -22.80
CA ALA A 163 -9.51 22.35 -24.24
C ALA A 163 -10.19 23.66 -24.69
N ARG A 164 -11.19 24.10 -23.95
CA ARG A 164 -11.86 25.38 -24.19
C ARG A 164 -10.87 26.55 -24.14
N ARG A 165 -10.03 26.61 -23.09
CA ARG A 165 -9.03 27.68 -22.93
C ARG A 165 -7.97 27.67 -24.02
N VAL A 166 -7.53 26.48 -24.44
CA VAL A 166 -6.61 26.33 -25.60
C VAL A 166 -7.25 26.87 -26.87
N ALA A 167 -8.51 26.54 -27.16
CA ALA A 167 -9.24 27.01 -28.34
C ALA A 167 -9.46 28.54 -28.34
N GLU A 168 -9.65 29.14 -27.14
CA GLU A 168 -9.80 30.58 -26.98
C GLU A 168 -8.46 31.34 -27.00
N GLY A 169 -7.32 30.64 -26.97
CA GLY A 169 -5.99 31.25 -26.86
C GLY A 169 -5.69 31.90 -25.53
N GLU A 170 -6.50 31.62 -24.51
CA GLU A 170 -6.42 32.22 -23.16
C GLU A 170 -6.27 31.15 -22.08
N LEU A 171 -5.10 30.53 -21.99
CA LEU A 171 -4.85 29.52 -20.95
C LEU A 171 -5.04 30.06 -19.53
N GLY A 172 -4.63 31.29 -19.25
CA GLY A 172 -4.73 31.93 -17.93
C GLY A 172 -3.99 31.18 -16.82
N MET A 173 -3.16 30.20 -17.20
CA MET A 173 -2.31 29.37 -16.34
C MET A 173 -1.10 28.88 -17.12
N ILE A 174 -0.04 28.47 -16.41
CA ILE A 174 1.12 27.84 -17.00
C ILE A 174 0.83 26.35 -17.08
N LEU A 175 0.73 25.81 -18.28
CA LEU A 175 0.60 24.39 -18.51
C LEU A 175 2.01 23.74 -18.51
N LEU A 176 2.26 22.82 -17.59
CA LEU A 176 3.55 22.20 -17.36
C LEU A 176 3.46 20.70 -17.66
N ASP A 177 4.02 20.28 -18.77
CA ASP A 177 4.13 18.84 -19.08
C ASP A 177 5.35 18.25 -18.36
N VAL A 178 5.07 17.29 -17.48
CA VAL A 178 6.10 16.66 -16.62
C VAL A 178 6.56 15.29 -17.15
N ARG A 179 6.19 14.93 -18.38
CA ARG A 179 6.67 13.71 -19.04
C ARG A 179 8.14 13.84 -19.44
N GLU A 180 8.72 12.75 -19.90
CA GLU A 180 10.06 12.75 -20.49
C GLU A 180 10.09 13.46 -21.85
N LYS A 181 11.28 13.93 -22.23
CA LYS A 181 11.48 14.76 -23.42
C LYS A 181 10.91 14.16 -24.71
N ASP A 182 11.13 12.87 -24.92
CA ASP A 182 10.68 12.21 -26.15
C ASP A 182 9.13 12.11 -26.20
N ALA A 183 8.49 11.90 -25.05
CA ALA A 183 7.03 11.88 -24.96
C ALA A 183 6.42 13.28 -25.16
N PHE A 184 7.08 14.33 -24.67
CA PHE A 184 6.71 15.72 -24.93
C PHE A 184 6.82 16.05 -26.42
N ALA A 185 7.98 15.76 -27.03
CA ALA A 185 8.25 16.03 -28.43
C ALA A 185 7.31 15.27 -29.39
N ALA A 186 6.87 14.09 -29.02
CA ALA A 186 5.91 13.30 -29.80
C ALA A 186 4.49 13.88 -29.82
N GLY A 187 4.18 14.79 -28.89
CA GLY A 187 2.91 15.53 -28.87
C GLY A 187 2.54 15.99 -27.47
N HIS A 188 2.27 17.27 -27.32
CA HIS A 188 1.87 17.92 -26.09
C HIS A 188 0.70 18.88 -26.32
N ILE A 189 0.06 19.33 -25.23
CA ILE A 189 -1.04 20.29 -25.31
C ILE A 189 -0.49 21.64 -25.78
N PRO A 190 -1.12 22.33 -26.73
CA PRO A 190 -0.66 23.60 -27.23
C PRO A 190 -0.35 24.62 -26.15
N GLY A 191 0.83 25.22 -26.23
CA GLY A 191 1.31 26.19 -25.24
C GLY A 191 1.86 25.58 -23.93
N ALA A 192 2.00 24.26 -23.86
CA ALA A 192 2.63 23.60 -22.71
C ALA A 192 4.15 23.86 -22.68
N ARG A 193 4.68 24.05 -21.47
CA ARG A 193 6.12 24.11 -21.20
C ARG A 193 6.59 22.77 -20.70
N HIS A 194 7.78 22.36 -21.12
CA HIS A 194 8.37 21.09 -20.70
C HIS A 194 9.25 21.24 -19.46
N LEU A 195 8.94 20.48 -18.42
CA LEU A 195 9.81 20.31 -17.26
C LEU A 195 9.63 18.89 -16.70
N PRO A 196 10.55 17.96 -17.02
CA PRO A 196 10.40 16.56 -16.60
C PRO A 196 10.27 16.41 -15.09
N ARG A 197 9.47 15.44 -14.65
CA ARG A 197 9.21 15.17 -13.23
C ARG A 197 10.52 15.01 -12.44
N GLY A 198 11.53 14.36 -13.00
CA GLY A 198 12.82 14.14 -12.35
C GLY A 198 13.67 15.40 -12.15
N GLN A 199 13.29 16.53 -12.73
CA GLN A 199 13.99 17.81 -12.60
C GLN A 199 13.15 18.91 -11.94
N LEU A 200 11.90 18.59 -11.58
CA LEU A 200 10.91 19.57 -11.14
C LEU A 200 11.40 20.39 -9.96
N GLU A 201 11.77 19.75 -8.85
CA GLU A 201 12.17 20.41 -7.62
C GLU A 201 13.44 21.26 -7.79
N LEU A 202 14.36 20.82 -8.66
CA LEU A 202 15.64 21.49 -8.87
C LEU A 202 15.53 22.73 -9.78
N ARG A 203 14.57 22.71 -10.71
CA ARG A 203 14.49 23.71 -11.78
C ARG A 203 13.28 24.64 -11.72
N VAL A 204 12.22 24.26 -11.01
CA VAL A 204 10.96 25.00 -11.04
C VAL A 204 11.12 26.46 -10.58
N ASN A 205 11.92 26.75 -9.57
CA ASN A 205 12.12 28.13 -9.09
C ASN A 205 12.80 29.03 -10.14
N GLN A 206 13.63 28.44 -10.99
CA GLN A 206 14.27 29.16 -12.09
C GLN A 206 13.34 29.27 -13.30
N ALA A 207 12.60 28.19 -13.60
CA ALA A 207 11.67 28.13 -14.73
C ALA A 207 10.39 28.95 -14.50
N LEU A 208 9.93 29.01 -13.25
CA LEU A 208 8.68 29.67 -12.84
C LEU A 208 8.96 30.53 -11.60
N PRO A 209 9.52 31.72 -11.75
CA PRO A 209 9.94 32.56 -10.62
C PRO A 209 8.77 33.18 -9.83
N ASP A 210 7.55 33.19 -10.37
CA ASP A 210 6.37 33.70 -9.68
C ASP A 210 5.67 32.58 -8.89
N PRO A 211 5.75 32.57 -7.54
CA PRO A 211 5.11 31.54 -6.71
C PRO A 211 3.58 31.66 -6.68
N THR A 212 3.01 32.76 -7.17
CA THR A 212 1.56 32.97 -7.26
C THR A 212 0.97 32.48 -8.56
N ALA A 213 1.80 32.07 -9.52
CA ALA A 213 1.38 31.56 -10.82
C ALA A 213 0.41 30.38 -10.66
N ARG A 214 -0.63 30.39 -11.48
CA ARG A 214 -1.50 29.22 -11.64
C ARG A 214 -0.78 28.22 -12.54
N ILE A 215 -0.50 27.04 -12.03
CA ILE A 215 0.24 26.00 -12.72
C ILE A 215 -0.69 24.79 -12.90
N LEU A 216 -0.79 24.28 -14.11
CA LEU A 216 -1.46 23.02 -14.42
C LEU A 216 -0.44 22.00 -14.87
N THR A 217 -0.26 20.94 -14.12
CA THR A 217 0.64 19.85 -14.49
C THR A 217 -0.06 18.79 -15.33
N ALA A 218 0.60 18.29 -16.37
CA ALA A 218 0.10 17.23 -17.23
C ALA A 218 1.13 16.08 -17.34
N CYS A 219 0.66 14.85 -17.33
CA CYS A 219 1.45 13.66 -17.65
C CYS A 219 0.61 12.66 -18.44
N GLU A 220 1.10 11.45 -18.71
CA GLU A 220 0.42 10.48 -19.57
C GLU A 220 -0.96 10.04 -19.02
N PHE A 221 -1.04 9.65 -17.74
CA PHE A 221 -2.24 9.04 -17.12
C PHE A 221 -2.79 9.83 -15.92
N GLY A 222 -2.26 11.00 -15.62
CA GLY A 222 -2.67 11.79 -14.46
C GLY A 222 -1.88 11.53 -13.16
N HIS A 223 -1.33 10.35 -12.94
CA HIS A 223 -0.68 9.98 -11.67
C HIS A 223 0.57 10.81 -11.36
N ILE A 224 1.51 10.88 -12.30
CA ILE A 224 2.76 11.64 -12.12
C ILE A 224 2.49 13.14 -12.02
N SER A 225 1.54 13.67 -12.77
CA SER A 225 1.14 15.07 -12.70
C SER A 225 0.48 15.43 -11.37
N THR A 226 -0.31 14.52 -10.79
CA THR A 226 -0.87 14.70 -9.44
C THR A 226 0.23 14.80 -8.38
N LEU A 227 1.22 13.90 -8.42
CA LEU A 227 2.40 13.96 -7.54
C LEU A 227 3.20 15.24 -7.78
N ALA A 228 3.37 15.69 -9.03
CA ALA A 228 4.05 16.92 -9.38
C ALA A 228 3.33 18.16 -8.82
N ALA A 229 2.01 18.25 -9.00
CA ALA A 229 1.21 19.34 -8.44
C ALA A 229 1.25 19.37 -6.90
N ALA A 230 1.15 18.22 -6.25
CA ALA A 230 1.29 18.12 -4.80
C ALA A 230 2.67 18.60 -4.33
N THR A 231 3.75 18.20 -5.02
CA THR A 231 5.12 18.66 -4.74
C THR A 231 5.24 20.18 -4.91
N LEU A 232 4.73 20.75 -6.01
CA LEU A 232 4.72 22.20 -6.23
C LEU A 232 3.99 22.95 -5.13
N ARG A 233 2.86 22.43 -4.66
CA ARG A 233 2.10 23.02 -3.54
C ARG A 233 2.91 23.00 -2.23
N MET A 234 3.62 21.89 -1.95
CA MET A 234 4.54 21.82 -0.80
C MET A 234 5.71 22.82 -0.92
N MET A 235 6.17 23.10 -2.15
CA MET A 235 7.20 24.11 -2.42
C MET A 235 6.68 25.57 -2.40
N GLY A 236 5.38 25.77 -2.15
CA GLY A 236 4.78 27.09 -2.02
C GLY A 236 4.00 27.59 -3.24
N PHE A 237 3.98 26.88 -4.37
CA PHE A 237 3.16 27.19 -5.54
C PHE A 237 1.71 26.79 -5.30
N ARG A 238 0.99 27.58 -4.50
CA ARG A 238 -0.37 27.26 -4.03
C ARG A 238 -1.39 27.13 -5.15
N GLY A 239 -1.14 27.77 -6.30
CA GLY A 239 -1.97 27.70 -7.52
C GLY A 239 -1.74 26.44 -8.38
N ALA A 240 -0.92 25.47 -7.93
CA ALA A 240 -0.69 24.25 -8.69
C ALA A 240 -1.88 23.30 -8.61
N ALA A 241 -2.26 22.74 -9.78
CA ALA A 241 -3.32 21.79 -10.00
C ALA A 241 -2.86 20.71 -10.99
N ALA A 242 -3.59 19.61 -11.14
CA ALA A 242 -3.32 18.56 -12.10
C ALA A 242 -4.41 18.48 -13.17
N LEU A 243 -4.03 18.12 -14.39
CA LEU A 243 -4.97 17.81 -15.48
C LEU A 243 -5.64 16.47 -15.20
N ASP A 244 -6.96 16.46 -15.19
CA ASP A 244 -7.73 15.23 -15.07
C ASP A 244 -7.59 14.36 -16.33
N GLY A 245 -7.41 13.03 -16.17
CA GLY A 245 -7.28 12.05 -17.24
C GLY A 245 -5.95 12.06 -18.01
N GLY A 246 -5.17 13.14 -17.91
CA GLY A 246 -3.85 13.26 -18.54
C GLY A 246 -3.86 13.28 -20.06
N MET A 247 -2.67 13.12 -20.67
CA MET A 247 -2.46 13.18 -22.12
C MET A 247 -3.14 12.03 -22.90
N LYS A 248 -3.32 10.88 -22.23
CA LYS A 248 -4.04 9.77 -22.88
C LYS A 248 -5.48 10.18 -23.15
N ALA A 249 -6.19 10.70 -22.18
CA ALA A 249 -7.58 11.16 -22.36
C ALA A 249 -7.65 12.31 -23.37
N TRP A 250 -6.68 13.22 -23.35
CA TRP A 250 -6.57 14.34 -24.34
C TRP A 250 -6.50 13.83 -25.77
N ARG A 251 -5.63 12.84 -26.03
CA ARG A 251 -5.50 12.23 -27.37
C ARG A 251 -6.73 11.40 -27.76
N ASP A 252 -7.28 10.62 -26.84
CA ASP A 252 -8.48 9.82 -27.10
C ASP A 252 -9.69 10.69 -27.48
N ALA A 253 -9.74 11.92 -26.96
CA ALA A 253 -10.75 12.92 -27.34
C ALA A 253 -10.46 13.65 -28.69
N GLY A 254 -9.36 13.34 -29.36
CA GLY A 254 -8.98 13.96 -30.60
C GLY A 254 -8.62 15.44 -30.50
N LEU A 255 -8.20 15.91 -29.33
CA LEU A 255 -7.88 17.30 -29.06
C LEU A 255 -6.52 17.70 -29.68
N PRO A 256 -6.29 19.00 -29.97
CA PRO A 256 -5.11 19.46 -30.69
C PRO A 256 -3.81 19.18 -29.92
N LEU A 257 -2.75 18.92 -30.67
CA LEU A 257 -1.39 18.67 -30.18
C LEU A 257 -0.40 19.54 -30.97
N ASP A 258 0.55 20.12 -30.23
CA ASP A 258 1.80 20.63 -30.77
C ASP A 258 2.87 19.53 -30.79
N LEU A 259 3.75 19.56 -31.79
CA LEU A 259 4.84 18.60 -31.97
C LEU A 259 6.19 19.31 -31.83
N GLY A 260 7.20 18.55 -31.44
CA GLY A 260 8.58 19.04 -31.32
C GLY A 260 8.98 19.36 -29.89
N ALA A 261 10.25 19.67 -29.71
CA ALA A 261 10.79 20.12 -28.43
C ALA A 261 10.81 21.65 -28.39
N ASP A 262 10.67 22.20 -27.17
CA ASP A 262 10.96 23.62 -26.88
C ASP A 262 12.36 24.02 -27.29
#